data_2d76b7165c501d4cc6e63528bfb81d8c
#
_entry.id   2d76b7165c501d4cc6e63528bfb81d8c
#
_cell.length_a   1.000
_cell.length_b   1.000
_cell.length_c   1.000
_cell.angle_alpha   90.00
_cell.angle_beta   90.00
_cell.angle_gamma   90.00
#
_symmetry.space_group_name_H-M   'P 1'
#
loop_
_entity.id
_entity.type
_entity.pdbx_description
1 polymer ?
#
loop_
_entity_poly.entity_id
_entity_poly.type
_entity_poly.pdbx_seq_one_letter_code
_entity_poly.pdbx_strand_id
1 'polypeptide(L)'
;MTPTKVIGESVKRTDRNFVKAYTDDYAKAITENYRLYHINTLQGNLSGNYPEYAREQLDAIENGTANLMWFKVYSGKRYYKIVQQEFETWSGSKYFNQYRDSSVHSFVDKETGEVYKPAGWAKPAKHVRFDMRDVKQLRFLLNPKNVDWAGGYLYLR
;
A
#
# COMPACT_ATOMS: atom_id res chain seq x y z
N MET A 1 -4.86 15.26 22.76
CA MET A 1 -4.35 14.65 22.93
C MET A 1 -3.61 14.59 23.27
N THR A 2 -3.22 14.18 23.30
CA THR A 2 -2.52 13.68 23.56
C THR A 2 -1.78 13.47 23.59
N PRO A 3 -1.31 13.55 23.95
CA PRO A 3 -0.37 13.17 23.95
C PRO A 3 0.37 12.63 24.12
N THR A 4 0.85 13.17 24.68
CA THR A 4 1.87 12.51 24.15
C THR A 4 2.46 11.61 25.08
N LYS A 5 2.83 11.93 26.09
CA LYS A 5 3.33 11.00 26.88
C LYS A 5 2.32 10.24 27.41
N VAL A 6 1.38 10.84 27.58
CA VAL A 6 0.24 10.22 28.00
C VAL A 6 0.11 9.13 27.22
N ILE A 7 0.55 9.27 26.19
CA ILE A 7 0.45 8.37 25.33
C ILE A 7 1.09 7.16 25.72
N GLY A 8 2.07 7.13 26.47
CA GLY A 8 2.76 5.96 26.79
C GLY A 8 1.85 4.80 27.04
N GLU A 9 1.13 4.87 28.11
CA GLU A 9 0.27 3.78 28.50
C GLU A 9 -0.98 3.67 27.64
N SER A 10 -1.59 4.76 27.33
CA SER A 10 -2.79 4.74 26.54
C SER A 10 -2.58 4.10 25.18
N VAL A 11 -1.49 4.42 24.53
CA VAL A 11 -1.22 3.87 23.23
C VAL A 11 -1.00 2.37 23.31
N LYS A 12 -0.31 1.88 24.34
CA LYS A 12 -0.09 0.45 24.46
C LYS A 12 -1.39 -0.31 24.63
N ARG A 13 -2.36 0.25 25.32
CA ARG A 13 -3.61 -0.43 25.53
C ARG A 13 -4.49 -0.44 24.31
N THR A 14 -4.34 0.55 23.43
CA THR A 14 -5.19 0.65 22.26
C THR A 14 -4.44 0.28 20.99
N ASP A 15 -3.19 -0.19 21.13
CA ASP A 15 -2.34 -0.43 19.98
C ASP A 15 -2.97 -1.23 18.87
N ARG A 16 -3.64 -2.31 19.19
CA ARG A 16 -4.19 -3.15 18.11
C ARG A 16 -5.18 -2.42 17.23
N ASN A 17 -6.11 -1.66 17.82
CA ASN A 17 -7.10 -0.94 17.04
C ASN A 17 -6.45 0.21 16.28
N PHE A 18 -5.50 0.87 16.93
CA PHE A 18 -4.78 1.99 16.37
C PHE A 18 -3.96 1.49 15.16
N VAL A 19 -3.21 0.41 15.34
CA VAL A 19 -2.38 -0.15 14.28
C VAL A 19 -3.24 -0.60 13.10
N LYS A 20 -4.39 -1.22 13.37
CA LYS A 20 -5.26 -1.65 12.30
C LYS A 20 -5.74 -0.46 11.45
N ALA A 21 -6.22 0.59 12.10
CA ALA A 21 -6.72 1.76 11.40
C ALA A 21 -5.62 2.42 10.55
N TYR A 22 -4.43 2.57 11.10
CA TYR A 22 -3.34 3.19 10.36
C TYR A 22 -2.76 2.27 9.28
N THR A 23 -2.83 0.96 9.48
CA THR A 23 -2.41 0.02 8.43
C THR A 23 -3.35 0.13 7.23
N ASP A 24 -4.66 0.25 7.50
CA ASP A 24 -5.64 0.42 6.42
C ASP A 24 -5.38 1.74 5.68
N ASP A 25 -5.10 2.82 6.41
CA ASP A 25 -4.79 4.11 5.80
C ASP A 25 -3.46 4.08 5.03
N TYR A 26 -2.49 3.35 5.54
CA TYR A 26 -1.21 3.18 4.87
C TYR A 26 -1.41 2.43 3.54
N ALA A 27 -2.20 1.36 3.54
CA ALA A 27 -2.50 0.64 2.31
C ALA A 27 -3.23 1.52 1.30
N LYS A 28 -4.10 2.41 1.77
CA LYS A 28 -4.79 3.37 0.90
C LYS A 28 -3.80 4.38 0.31
N ALA A 29 -2.81 4.81 1.09
CA ALA A 29 -1.79 5.73 0.61
C ALA A 29 -0.96 5.08 -0.50
N ILE A 30 -0.59 3.80 -0.32
CA ILE A 30 0.16 3.07 -1.35
C ILE A 30 -0.70 2.92 -2.62
N THR A 31 -1.97 2.60 -2.45
CA THR A 31 -2.90 2.45 -3.57
C THR A 31 -3.03 3.78 -4.33
N GLU A 32 -3.14 4.88 -3.62
CA GLU A 32 -3.25 6.20 -4.24
C GLU A 32 -1.93 6.60 -4.92
N ASN A 33 -0.80 6.23 -4.33
CA ASN A 33 0.50 6.45 -4.96
C ASN A 33 0.56 5.76 -6.32
N TYR A 34 0.10 4.51 -6.40
CA TYR A 34 0.06 3.80 -7.68
C TYR A 34 -0.87 4.48 -8.67
N ARG A 35 -2.05 4.89 -8.21
CA ARG A 35 -3.03 5.53 -9.07
C ARG A 35 -2.46 6.81 -9.70
N LEU A 36 -1.80 7.63 -8.88
CA LEU A 36 -1.17 8.87 -9.37
C LEU A 36 -0.03 8.58 -10.34
N TYR A 37 0.78 7.56 -10.04
CA TYR A 37 1.87 7.15 -10.92
C TYR A 37 1.31 6.69 -12.28
N HIS A 38 0.25 5.90 -12.25
CA HIS A 38 -0.34 5.35 -13.49
C HIS A 38 -0.97 6.46 -14.32
N ILE A 39 -1.68 7.39 -13.69
CA ILE A 39 -2.26 8.55 -14.37
C ILE A 39 -1.15 9.37 -15.03
N ASN A 40 -0.07 9.62 -14.30
CA ASN A 40 1.04 10.40 -14.84
C ASN A 40 1.67 9.71 -16.05
N THR A 41 1.80 8.39 -16.00
CA THR A 41 2.32 7.61 -17.11
C THR A 41 1.40 7.71 -18.34
N LEU A 42 0.09 7.57 -18.11
CA LEU A 42 -0.88 7.66 -19.21
C LEU A 42 -0.90 9.06 -19.81
N GLN A 43 -0.78 10.09 -19.00
CA GLN A 43 -0.73 11.46 -19.50
C GLN A 43 0.49 11.68 -20.40
N GLY A 44 1.63 11.10 -20.03
CA GLY A 44 2.81 11.14 -20.87
C GLY A 44 2.60 10.42 -22.20
N ASN A 45 1.82 9.33 -22.17
CA ASN A 45 1.56 8.55 -23.37
C ASN A 45 0.59 9.23 -24.36
N LEU A 46 -0.10 10.29 -23.94
CA LEU A 46 -0.96 11.05 -24.85
C LEU A 46 -0.18 11.68 -25.99
N SER A 47 1.10 11.93 -25.79
CA SER A 47 1.96 12.45 -26.85
C SER A 47 2.82 11.35 -27.49
N GLY A 48 2.52 10.10 -27.20
CA GLY A 48 3.26 8.96 -27.75
C GLY A 48 2.58 8.36 -28.98
N ASN A 49 2.91 7.10 -29.24
CA ASN A 49 2.45 6.43 -30.46
C ASN A 49 1.01 5.95 -30.43
N TYR A 50 0.45 5.77 -29.23
CA TYR A 50 -0.91 5.24 -29.09
C TYR A 50 -1.73 6.10 -28.14
N PRO A 51 -2.01 7.36 -28.52
CA PRO A 51 -2.70 8.29 -27.63
C PRO A 51 -4.15 7.88 -27.35
N GLU A 52 -4.80 7.16 -28.26
CA GLU A 52 -6.18 6.72 -28.04
C GLU A 52 -6.28 5.77 -26.88
N TYR A 53 -5.34 4.84 -26.76
CA TYR A 53 -5.33 3.89 -25.65
C TYR A 53 -5.19 4.64 -24.32
N ALA A 54 -4.27 5.59 -24.27
CA ALA A 54 -4.05 6.38 -23.06
C ALA A 54 -5.30 7.16 -22.69
N ARG A 55 -5.99 7.74 -23.69
CA ARG A 55 -7.20 8.51 -23.45
C ARG A 55 -8.32 7.62 -22.91
N GLU A 56 -8.49 6.43 -23.47
CA GLU A 56 -9.50 5.49 -23.00
C GLU A 56 -9.22 5.09 -21.55
N GLN A 57 -7.97 4.81 -21.22
CA GLN A 57 -7.60 4.41 -19.86
C GLN A 57 -7.82 5.56 -18.87
N LEU A 58 -7.47 6.78 -19.25
CA LEU A 58 -7.70 7.95 -18.38
C LEU A 58 -9.19 8.17 -18.13
N ASP A 59 -10.02 7.99 -19.18
CA ASP A 59 -11.46 8.14 -19.05
C ASP A 59 -12.02 7.06 -18.12
N ALA A 60 -11.52 5.83 -18.22
CA ALA A 60 -11.96 4.73 -17.36
C ALA A 60 -11.60 5.01 -15.89
N ILE A 61 -10.45 5.59 -15.63
CA ILE A 61 -10.05 5.96 -14.28
C ILE A 61 -11.00 7.05 -13.74
N GLU A 62 -11.28 8.04 -14.56
CA GLU A 62 -12.16 9.13 -14.14
C GLU A 62 -13.58 8.64 -13.88
N ASN A 63 -14.06 7.71 -14.70
CA ASN A 63 -15.39 7.16 -14.56
C ASN A 63 -15.52 6.09 -13.47
N GLY A 64 -14.40 5.67 -12.87
CA GLY A 64 -14.40 4.63 -11.85
C GLY A 64 -14.60 3.23 -12.41
N THR A 65 -14.37 3.03 -13.70
CA THR A 65 -14.53 1.71 -14.34
C THR A 65 -13.21 1.00 -14.60
N ALA A 66 -12.07 1.65 -14.33
CA ALA A 66 -10.77 1.03 -14.51
C ALA A 66 -10.51 0.03 -13.38
N ASN A 67 -9.93 -1.10 -13.72
CA ASN A 67 -9.56 -2.12 -12.74
C ASN A 67 -8.08 -1.92 -12.35
N LEU A 68 -7.82 -0.88 -11.58
CA LEU A 68 -6.45 -0.56 -11.18
C LEU A 68 -5.93 -1.51 -10.12
N MET A 69 -4.64 -1.69 -10.10
CA MET A 69 -3.95 -2.40 -9.06
C MET A 69 -4.21 -1.70 -7.73
N TRP A 70 -4.38 -2.44 -6.67
CA TRP A 70 -4.60 -1.87 -5.34
C TRP A 70 -3.90 -2.74 -4.30
N PHE A 71 -3.88 -2.27 -3.06
CA PHE A 71 -3.14 -2.94 -2.00
C PHE A 71 -4.10 -3.36 -0.89
N LYS A 72 -4.19 -4.68 -0.71
CA LYS A 72 -5.13 -5.30 0.23
C LYS A 72 -4.41 -5.64 1.52
N VAL A 73 -5.09 -5.46 2.65
CA VAL A 73 -4.54 -5.80 3.96
C VAL A 73 -5.08 -7.16 4.38
N TYR A 74 -4.18 -8.11 4.56
CA TYR A 74 -4.52 -9.41 5.14
C TYR A 74 -4.13 -9.40 6.62
N SER A 75 -4.92 -10.06 7.45
CA SER A 75 -4.67 -10.14 8.88
C SER A 75 -4.15 -11.51 9.23
N GLY A 76 -2.87 -11.61 9.49
CA GLY A 76 -2.26 -12.84 9.97
C GLY A 76 -2.25 -12.87 11.49
N LYS A 77 -1.55 -13.82 12.07
CA LYS A 77 -1.51 -13.95 13.53
C LYS A 77 -0.75 -12.79 14.17
N ARG A 78 0.43 -12.50 13.69
CA ARG A 78 1.30 -11.46 14.27
C ARG A 78 1.34 -10.19 13.44
N TYR A 79 1.20 -10.31 12.13
CA TYR A 79 1.38 -9.20 11.22
C TYR A 79 0.16 -8.96 10.35
N TYR A 80 -0.06 -7.69 10.01
CA TYR A 80 -0.84 -7.37 8.84
C TYR A 80 0.12 -7.47 7.65
N LYS A 81 -0.38 -8.02 6.55
CA LYS A 81 0.40 -8.16 5.32
C LYS A 81 -0.28 -7.32 4.25
N ILE A 82 0.45 -6.41 3.65
CA ILE A 82 -0.08 -5.58 2.57
C ILE A 82 0.33 -6.22 1.24
N VAL A 83 -0.66 -6.63 0.47
CA VAL A 83 -0.48 -7.43 -0.74
C VAL A 83 -0.99 -6.68 -1.95
N GLN A 84 -0.14 -6.60 -2.97
CA GLN A 84 -0.50 -6.01 -4.24
C GLN A 84 -1.47 -6.95 -4.95
N GLN A 85 -2.61 -6.39 -5.36
CA GLN A 85 -3.63 -7.11 -6.11
C GLN A 85 -3.68 -6.59 -7.53
N GLU A 86 -3.60 -7.48 -8.50
CA GLU A 86 -3.69 -7.12 -9.91
C GLU A 86 -4.90 -7.77 -10.54
N PHE A 87 -5.54 -7.05 -11.46
CA PHE A 87 -6.69 -7.58 -12.17
C PHE A 87 -6.20 -8.42 -13.34
N GLU A 88 -6.66 -9.68 -13.41
CA GLU A 88 -6.21 -10.60 -14.44
C GLU A 88 -7.02 -10.45 -15.73
N THR A 89 -6.35 -10.13 -16.81
CA THR A 89 -6.99 -9.93 -18.11
C THR A 89 -6.77 -11.10 -19.07
N TRP A 90 -5.90 -12.04 -18.72
CA TRP A 90 -5.62 -13.18 -19.59
C TRP A 90 -6.71 -14.25 -19.45
N SER A 91 -7.42 -14.53 -20.55
CA SER A 91 -8.54 -15.46 -20.53
C SER A 91 -8.17 -16.91 -20.20
N GLY A 92 -6.90 -17.27 -20.33
CA GLY A 92 -6.43 -18.61 -19.96
C GLY A 92 -6.15 -18.80 -18.49
N SER A 93 -6.19 -17.73 -17.69
CA SER A 93 -5.92 -17.81 -16.27
C SER A 93 -7.16 -18.25 -15.50
N LYS A 94 -6.96 -19.03 -14.43
CA LYS A 94 -8.08 -19.39 -13.56
C LYS A 94 -8.62 -18.16 -12.83
N TYR A 95 -7.86 -17.05 -12.79
CA TYR A 95 -8.29 -15.81 -12.17
C TYR A 95 -8.83 -14.81 -13.18
N PHE A 96 -9.11 -15.26 -14.40
CA PHE A 96 -9.56 -14.36 -15.48
C PHE A 96 -10.71 -13.47 -14.99
N ASN A 97 -10.58 -12.18 -15.25
CA ASN A 97 -11.58 -11.19 -14.92
C ASN A 97 -11.80 -11.01 -13.41
N GLN A 98 -10.78 -11.32 -12.63
CA GLN A 98 -10.79 -11.18 -11.17
C GLN A 98 -9.47 -10.59 -10.68
N TYR A 99 -9.48 -10.02 -9.48
CA TYR A 99 -8.23 -9.62 -8.84
C TYR A 99 -7.53 -10.85 -8.27
N ARG A 100 -6.23 -10.83 -8.29
CA ARG A 100 -5.40 -11.89 -7.71
C ARG A 100 -4.23 -11.30 -6.96
N ASP A 101 -3.72 -12.03 -5.98
CA ASP A 101 -2.53 -11.63 -5.25
C ASP A 101 -1.33 -11.68 -6.19
N SER A 102 -0.55 -10.63 -6.21
CA SER A 102 0.61 -10.53 -7.07
C SER A 102 1.92 -10.56 -6.29
N SER A 103 2.07 -9.72 -5.28
CA SER A 103 3.28 -9.69 -4.47
C SER A 103 3.00 -9.07 -3.13
N VAL A 104 3.90 -9.29 -2.17
CA VAL A 104 3.79 -8.67 -0.85
C VAL A 104 4.56 -7.36 -0.88
N HIS A 105 3.92 -6.30 -0.46
CA HIS A 105 4.56 -4.99 -0.38
C HIS A 105 5.26 -4.80 0.97
N SER A 106 4.57 -5.11 2.06
CA SER A 106 5.09 -4.86 3.40
C SER A 106 4.35 -5.66 4.47
N PHE A 107 4.94 -5.72 5.65
CA PHE A 107 4.33 -6.30 6.84
C PHE A 107 4.28 -5.24 7.92
N VAL A 108 3.22 -5.26 8.74
CA VAL A 108 3.08 -4.36 9.89
C VAL A 108 2.81 -5.20 11.13
N ASP A 109 3.62 -5.02 12.17
CA ASP A 109 3.44 -5.76 13.42
C ASP A 109 2.17 -5.24 14.11
N LYS A 110 1.26 -6.13 14.45
CA LYS A 110 -0.05 -5.76 15.02
C LYS A 110 0.05 -5.14 16.40
N GLU A 111 1.10 -5.49 17.14
CA GLU A 111 1.25 -4.99 18.49
C GLU A 111 1.97 -3.65 18.55
N THR A 112 2.92 -3.43 17.68
CA THR A 112 3.80 -2.28 17.74
C THR A 112 3.58 -1.26 16.64
N GLY A 113 3.04 -1.66 15.51
CA GLY A 113 2.95 -0.77 14.35
C GLY A 113 4.28 -0.62 13.62
N GLU A 114 5.23 -1.51 13.89
CA GLU A 114 6.51 -1.51 13.19
C GLU A 114 6.32 -2.06 11.78
N VAL A 115 6.88 -1.39 10.81
CA VAL A 115 6.73 -1.73 9.39
C VAL A 115 8.00 -2.35 8.86
N TYR A 116 7.84 -3.45 8.12
CA TYR A 116 8.96 -4.23 7.60
C TYR A 116 8.83 -4.44 6.10
N LYS A 117 9.97 -4.53 5.44
CA LYS A 117 10.04 -5.00 4.07
C LYS A 117 9.79 -6.51 4.10
N PRO A 118 9.21 -7.11 3.07
CA PRO A 118 9.06 -8.57 3.05
C PRO A 118 10.38 -9.27 2.78
N ALA A 119 10.61 -10.39 3.44
CA ALA A 119 11.70 -11.30 3.10
C ALA A 119 11.20 -12.30 2.06
N GLY A 120 9.91 -12.52 2.04
CA GLY A 120 9.25 -13.43 1.12
C GLY A 120 7.76 -13.32 1.33
N TRP A 121 7.03 -14.28 0.80
CA TRP A 121 5.57 -14.25 0.86
C TRP A 121 5.04 -14.39 2.28
N ALA A 122 5.73 -15.14 3.12
CA ALA A 122 5.21 -15.53 4.43
C ALA A 122 5.77 -14.75 5.61
N LYS A 123 6.87 -14.04 5.46
CA LYS A 123 7.49 -13.38 6.62
C LYS A 123 8.24 -12.10 6.28
N PRO A 124 8.36 -11.21 7.25
CA PRO A 124 9.09 -9.96 7.06
C PRO A 124 10.61 -10.18 7.07
N ALA A 125 11.32 -9.26 6.44
CA ALA A 125 12.77 -9.19 6.51
C ALA A 125 13.17 -8.65 7.89
N LYS A 126 14.44 -8.78 8.24
CA LYS A 126 14.94 -8.26 9.49
C LYS A 126 14.94 -6.74 9.47
N HIS A 127 14.93 -6.15 10.62
CA HIS A 127 15.04 -4.71 10.86
C HIS A 127 13.79 -3.90 10.51
N VAL A 128 13.35 -3.16 11.48
CA VAL A 128 12.22 -2.25 11.34
C VAL A 128 12.58 -1.15 10.36
N ARG A 129 11.67 -0.86 9.44
CA ARG A 129 11.87 0.23 8.46
C ARG A 129 11.22 1.52 8.93
N PHE A 130 10.02 1.41 9.48
CA PHE A 130 9.26 2.55 10.01
C PHE A 130 8.49 2.09 11.24
N ASP A 131 8.13 3.04 12.10
CA ASP A 131 7.38 2.76 13.31
C ASP A 131 6.19 3.72 13.37
N MET A 132 4.98 3.18 13.33
CA MET A 132 3.75 3.98 13.33
C MET A 132 3.52 4.71 14.64
N ARG A 133 4.25 4.37 15.70
CA ARG A 133 4.16 5.07 16.98
C ARG A 133 4.90 6.40 16.94
N ASP A 134 5.82 6.58 15.97
CA ASP A 134 6.51 7.84 15.78
C ASP A 134 5.65 8.68 14.84
N VAL A 135 5.18 9.82 15.31
CA VAL A 135 4.28 10.69 14.57
C VAL A 135 4.84 11.10 13.20
N LYS A 136 6.13 11.40 13.14
CA LYS A 136 6.72 11.84 11.88
C LYS A 136 6.76 10.69 10.87
N GLN A 137 7.09 9.50 11.34
CA GLN A 137 7.13 8.32 10.47
C GLN A 137 5.72 7.93 10.03
N LEU A 138 4.75 8.02 10.93
CA LEU A 138 3.37 7.75 10.56
C LEU A 138 2.88 8.72 9.49
N ARG A 139 3.17 10.01 9.64
CA ARG A 139 2.78 11.00 8.65
C ARG A 139 3.41 10.72 7.29
N PHE A 140 4.65 10.25 7.30
CA PHE A 140 5.33 9.87 6.06
C PHE A 140 4.57 8.73 5.40
N LEU A 141 4.23 7.70 6.16
CA LEU A 141 3.56 6.50 5.63
C LEU A 141 2.15 6.77 5.10
N LEU A 142 1.46 7.74 5.65
CA LEU A 142 0.09 8.05 5.25
C LEU A 142 0.01 9.01 4.07
N ASN A 143 1.14 9.51 3.60
CA ASN A 143 1.15 10.45 2.49
C ASN A 143 1.46 9.71 1.17
N PRO A 144 0.52 9.71 0.22
CA PRO A 144 0.73 9.03 -1.06
C PRO A 144 1.94 9.53 -1.84
N LYS A 145 2.44 10.73 -1.54
CA LYS A 145 3.61 11.26 -2.23
C LYS A 145 4.91 10.75 -1.67
N ASN A 146 4.90 10.20 -0.45
CA ASN A 146 6.11 9.72 0.20
C ASN A 146 6.31 8.23 0.05
N VAL A 147 5.24 7.46 0.03
CA VAL A 147 5.32 6.02 -0.14
C VAL A 147 5.48 5.68 -1.61
N ASP A 148 5.86 4.46 -1.89
CA ASP A 148 6.11 4.03 -3.26
C ASP A 148 5.48 2.65 -3.45
N TRP A 149 4.58 2.55 -4.40
CA TRP A 149 3.90 1.29 -4.68
C TRP A 149 4.88 0.15 -5.00
N ALA A 150 6.05 0.48 -5.53
CA ALA A 150 7.08 -0.52 -5.84
C ALA A 150 7.92 -0.91 -4.62
N GLY A 151 7.80 -0.19 -3.50
CA GLY A 151 8.45 -0.56 -2.25
C GLY A 151 9.89 -0.09 -2.06
N GLY A 152 10.39 0.77 -2.93
CA GLY A 152 11.78 1.22 -2.86
C GLY A 152 12.17 1.90 -1.55
N TYR A 153 11.21 2.61 -0.94
CA TYR A 153 11.46 3.33 0.31
C TYR A 153 11.65 2.39 1.51
N LEU A 154 11.36 1.11 1.36
CA LEU A 154 11.49 0.13 2.45
C LEU A 154 12.88 -0.52 2.51
N TYR A 155 13.76 -0.21 1.58
CA TYR A 155 15.12 -0.73 1.64
C TYR A 155 15.95 0.07 2.64
N LEU A 156 16.84 -0.60 3.36
CA LEU A 156 17.77 0.08 4.26
C LEU A 156 18.81 0.82 3.44
N ARG A 157 19.22 1.97 3.93
CA ARG A 157 20.20 2.82 3.25
C ARG A 157 21.52 2.87 4.01
#